data_5ad52fcfd460e57bc3a81d78973cd698
#
_entry.id   5ad52fcfd460e57bc3a81d78973cd698
#
_cell.length_a   1.000
_cell.length_b   1.000
_cell.length_c   1.000
_cell.angle_alpha   90.00
_cell.angle_beta   90.00
_cell.angle_gamma   90.00
#
_symmetry.space_group_name_H-M   'P 1'
#
loop_
_entity.id
_entity.type
_entity.pdbx_description
1 polymer ?
#
loop_
_entity_poly.entity_id
_entity_poly.type
_entity_poly.pdbx_seq_one_letter_code
_entity_poly.pdbx_strand_id
1 'polypeptide(L)'
;MENDRLFIVSWSFTDRGIREIKDDLKRAQAAQDLAKKCGCEIKQIFLTSGEYDVMQIVETPNADNIAKYALANGSLGFVRSRTALAWPLEEATKIISELP
;
A
#
# COMPACT_ATOMS: atom_id res chain seq x y z
N MET A 1 -11.83 -5.15 11.14
CA MET A 1 -12.68 -4.22 11.90
C MET A 1 -13.70 -3.59 10.97
N GLU A 2 -14.88 -3.32 11.49
CA GLU A 2 -16.01 -2.83 10.69
C GLU A 2 -15.72 -1.55 9.93
N ASN A 3 -14.86 -0.70 10.50
CA ASN A 3 -14.57 0.61 9.91
C ASN A 3 -13.29 0.65 9.08
N ASP A 4 -12.65 -0.50 8.92
CA ASP A 4 -11.42 -0.53 8.11
C ASP A 4 -11.77 -0.28 6.65
N ARG A 5 -10.91 0.49 6.01
CA ARG A 5 -10.99 0.76 4.59
C ARG A 5 -9.87 0.04 3.87
N LEU A 6 -10.10 -0.20 2.60
CA LEU A 6 -9.15 -0.90 1.76
C LEU A 6 -8.44 0.09 0.85
N PHE A 7 -7.12 -0.01 0.80
CA PHE A 7 -6.29 0.82 -0.07
C PHE A 7 -5.40 -0.07 -0.92
N ILE A 8 -5.19 0.35 -2.15
CA ILE A 8 -4.17 -0.27 -3.01
C ILE A 8 -3.00 0.70 -3.05
N VAL A 9 -1.85 0.25 -2.56
CA VAL A 9 -0.62 1.04 -2.56
C VAL A 9 0.30 0.46 -3.60
N SER A 10 0.61 1.26 -4.60
CA SER A 10 1.49 0.86 -5.71
C SER A 10 2.84 1.53 -5.50
N TRP A 11 3.90 0.73 -5.51
CA TRP A 11 5.26 1.20 -5.24
C TRP A 11 6.13 1.07 -6.47
N SER A 12 6.97 2.08 -6.69
CA SER A 12 8.02 2.02 -7.72
C SER A 12 9.37 2.11 -7.03
N PHE A 13 10.33 1.29 -7.48
CA PHE A 13 11.69 1.39 -6.98
C PHE A 13 12.33 2.70 -7.46
N THR A 14 13.06 3.35 -6.57
CA THR A 14 13.96 4.42 -6.96
C THR A 14 15.22 3.81 -7.58
N ASP A 15 16.12 4.64 -8.11
CA ASP A 15 17.41 4.16 -8.60
C ASP A 15 18.15 3.40 -7.51
N ARG A 16 18.13 3.90 -6.30
CA ARG A 16 18.74 3.24 -5.15
C ARG A 16 18.07 1.91 -4.85
N GLY A 17 16.73 1.89 -4.88
CA GLY A 17 15.96 0.67 -4.61
C GLY A 17 16.28 -0.43 -5.59
N ILE A 18 16.34 -0.12 -6.88
CA ILE A 18 16.64 -1.16 -7.88
C ILE A 18 18.09 -1.61 -7.82
N ARG A 19 19.03 -0.72 -7.51
CA ARG A 19 20.43 -1.11 -7.36
C ARG A 19 20.64 -2.06 -6.20
N GLU A 20 19.86 -1.90 -5.13
CA GLU A 20 19.96 -2.70 -3.92
C GLU A 20 18.84 -3.75 -3.82
N ILE A 21 18.35 -4.21 -4.96
CA ILE A 21 17.17 -5.09 -5.03
C ILE A 21 17.35 -6.40 -4.24
N LYS A 22 18.58 -6.90 -4.14
CA LYS A 22 18.84 -8.14 -3.41
C LYS A 22 18.53 -8.04 -1.92
N ASP A 23 18.49 -6.82 -1.38
CA ASP A 23 18.15 -6.58 0.03
C ASP A 23 16.65 -6.33 0.21
N ASP A 24 15.86 -6.41 -0.87
CA ASP A 24 14.45 -6.03 -0.84
C ASP A 24 13.60 -6.90 0.08
N LEU A 25 13.96 -8.17 0.27
CA LEU A 25 13.24 -9.03 1.20
C LEU A 25 13.30 -8.50 2.63
N LYS A 26 14.44 -7.98 3.05
CA LYS A 26 14.59 -7.36 4.37
C LYS A 26 13.79 -6.09 4.47
N ARG A 27 13.78 -5.29 3.41
CA ARG A 27 13.00 -4.05 3.36
C ARG A 27 11.50 -4.33 3.38
N ALA A 28 11.07 -5.40 2.72
CA ALA A 28 9.66 -5.79 2.73
C ALA A 28 9.19 -6.15 4.13
N GLN A 29 10.03 -6.87 4.89
CA GLN A 29 9.70 -7.20 6.28
C GLN A 29 9.66 -5.94 7.14
N ALA A 30 10.62 -5.05 6.98
CA ALA A 30 10.66 -3.79 7.69
C ALA A 30 9.44 -2.91 7.36
N ALA A 31 9.00 -2.94 6.11
CA ALA A 31 7.81 -2.21 5.68
C ALA A 31 6.53 -2.73 6.35
N GLN A 32 6.42 -4.04 6.54
CA GLN A 32 5.28 -4.62 7.26
C GLN A 32 5.25 -4.16 8.71
N ASP A 33 6.40 -4.14 9.37
CA ASP A 33 6.51 -3.65 10.75
C ASP A 33 6.17 -2.16 10.82
N LEU A 34 6.66 -1.38 9.87
CA LEU A 34 6.39 0.04 9.78
C LEU A 34 4.89 0.31 9.56
N ALA A 35 4.25 -0.47 8.69
CA ALA A 35 2.82 -0.35 8.44
C ALA A 35 2.02 -0.55 9.73
N LYS A 36 2.36 -1.57 10.51
CA LYS A 36 1.71 -1.82 11.79
C LYS A 36 1.86 -0.64 12.75
N LYS A 37 3.05 -0.04 12.81
CA LYS A 37 3.28 1.13 13.65
C LYS A 37 2.44 2.33 13.21
N CYS A 38 2.09 2.38 11.94
CA CYS A 38 1.23 3.43 11.39
C CYS A 38 -0.26 3.10 11.46
N GLY A 39 -0.64 1.97 12.07
CA GLY A 39 -2.04 1.54 12.17
C GLY A 39 -2.56 0.91 10.90
N CYS A 40 -1.70 0.35 10.09
CA CYS A 40 -2.04 -0.29 8.81
C CYS A 40 -1.73 -1.78 8.86
N GLU A 41 -2.57 -2.58 8.20
CA GLU A 41 -2.33 -3.99 8.03
C GLU A 41 -2.17 -4.30 6.54
N ILE A 42 -1.00 -4.82 6.16
CA ILE A 42 -0.76 -5.26 4.79
C ILE A 42 -1.36 -6.65 4.63
N LYS A 43 -2.39 -6.76 3.80
CA LYS A 43 -3.11 -8.02 3.59
C LYS A 43 -2.45 -8.86 2.51
N GLN A 44 -1.95 -8.23 1.45
CA GLN A 44 -1.32 -8.91 0.32
C GLN A 44 -0.24 -8.02 -0.26
N ILE A 45 0.81 -8.66 -0.76
CA ILE A 45 1.92 -7.99 -1.44
C ILE A 45 2.23 -8.76 -2.72
N PHE A 46 2.38 -8.04 -3.81
CA PHE A 46 2.72 -8.62 -5.11
C PHE A 46 3.90 -7.89 -5.72
N LEU A 47 4.85 -8.65 -6.26
CA LEU A 47 5.80 -8.09 -7.22
C LEU A 47 5.10 -8.10 -8.57
N THR A 48 5.15 -6.99 -9.29
CA THR A 48 4.45 -6.87 -10.58
C THR A 48 5.43 -6.51 -11.69
N SER A 49 5.05 -6.82 -12.92
CA SER A 49 5.87 -6.54 -14.10
C SER A 49 5.34 -5.39 -14.94
N GLY A 50 4.36 -4.65 -14.44
CA GLY A 50 3.73 -3.58 -15.20
C GLY A 50 4.32 -2.21 -14.87
N GLU A 51 3.45 -1.23 -14.83
CA GLU A 51 3.81 0.16 -14.55
C GLU A 51 4.44 0.35 -13.17
N TYR A 52 3.99 -0.44 -12.20
CA TYR A 52 4.52 -0.40 -10.83
C TYR A 52 5.29 -1.68 -10.55
N ASP A 53 6.20 -1.61 -9.59
CA ASP A 53 7.05 -2.74 -9.24
C ASP A 53 6.45 -3.63 -8.16
N VAL A 54 5.79 -3.03 -7.17
CA VAL A 54 5.16 -3.75 -6.07
C VAL A 54 3.78 -3.16 -5.82
N MET A 55 2.80 -4.02 -5.60
CA MET A 55 1.47 -3.58 -5.20
C MET A 55 1.07 -4.25 -3.91
N GLN A 56 0.45 -3.47 -3.03
CA GLN A 56 -0.01 -3.96 -1.74
C GLN A 56 -1.49 -3.67 -1.58
N ILE A 57 -2.18 -4.61 -0.92
CA ILE A 57 -3.53 -4.37 -0.44
C ILE A 57 -3.42 -4.14 1.06
N VAL A 58 -3.86 -2.97 1.51
CA VAL A 58 -3.66 -2.50 2.89
C VAL A 58 -5.01 -2.12 3.49
N GLU A 59 -5.26 -2.58 4.70
CA GLU A 59 -6.43 -2.19 5.49
C GLU A 59 -6.02 -1.24 6.60
N THR A 60 -6.80 -0.20 6.78
CA THR A 60 -6.63 0.75 7.88
C THR A 60 -7.94 1.50 8.11
N PRO A 61 -8.24 1.93 9.34
CA PRO A 61 -9.48 2.66 9.61
C PRO A 61 -9.56 4.03 8.96
N ASN A 62 -8.44 4.65 8.63
CA ASN A 62 -8.49 6.01 8.06
C ASN A 62 -7.33 6.30 7.12
N ALA A 63 -7.55 7.33 6.29
CA ALA A 63 -6.57 7.74 5.27
C ALA A 63 -5.30 8.36 5.87
N ASP A 64 -5.37 8.95 7.06
CA ASP A 64 -4.20 9.53 7.71
C ASP A 64 -3.15 8.46 7.98
N ASN A 65 -3.58 7.27 8.40
CA ASN A 65 -2.67 6.16 8.67
C ASN A 65 -1.95 5.71 7.40
N ILE A 66 -2.68 5.63 6.29
CA ILE A 66 -2.05 5.22 5.03
C ILE A 66 -1.08 6.27 4.52
N ALA A 67 -1.39 7.56 4.72
CA ALA A 67 -0.48 8.64 4.38
C ALA A 67 0.81 8.56 5.21
N LYS A 68 0.68 8.29 6.50
CA LYS A 68 1.84 8.11 7.39
C LYS A 68 2.74 6.98 6.91
N TYR A 69 2.13 5.84 6.58
CA TYR A 69 2.87 4.69 6.09
C TYR A 69 3.59 5.02 4.77
N ALA A 70 2.88 5.61 3.82
CA ALA A 70 3.45 5.95 2.52
C ALA A 70 4.62 6.92 2.65
N LEU A 71 4.47 7.96 3.46
CA LEU A 71 5.52 8.96 3.67
C LEU A 71 6.71 8.36 4.42
N ALA A 72 6.45 7.60 5.48
CA ALA A 72 7.52 7.01 6.28
C ALA A 72 8.35 6.02 5.45
N ASN A 73 7.69 5.14 4.71
CA ASN A 73 8.40 4.17 3.87
C ASN A 73 9.12 4.87 2.72
N GLY A 74 8.46 5.83 2.07
CA GLY A 74 9.07 6.60 0.99
C GLY A 74 10.30 7.40 1.43
N SER A 75 10.30 7.90 2.68
CA SER A 75 11.40 8.69 3.21
C SER A 75 12.71 7.91 3.35
N LEU A 76 12.64 6.58 3.33
CA LEU A 76 13.84 5.74 3.37
C LEU A 76 14.61 5.76 2.05
N GLY A 77 13.99 6.21 0.96
CA GLY A 77 14.65 6.45 -0.29
C GLY A 77 14.70 5.28 -1.29
N PHE A 78 14.10 4.15 -0.96
CA PHE A 78 14.14 2.97 -1.83
C PHE A 78 12.93 2.83 -2.74
N VAL A 79 11.80 3.44 -2.36
CA VAL A 79 10.54 3.30 -3.09
C VAL A 79 9.75 4.61 -3.05
N ARG A 80 8.88 4.78 -4.05
CA ARG A 80 7.89 5.85 -4.10
C ARG A 80 6.54 5.20 -4.32
N SER A 81 5.48 5.81 -3.78
CA SER A 81 4.15 5.20 -3.82
C SER A 81 3.11 6.06 -4.50
N ARG A 82 2.06 5.39 -4.95
CA ARG A 82 0.78 5.98 -5.30
C ARG A 82 -0.29 5.15 -4.59
N THR A 83 -1.23 5.82 -3.95
CA THR A 83 -2.25 5.17 -3.13
C THR A 83 -3.63 5.47 -3.69
N ALA A 84 -4.46 4.45 -3.74
CA ALA A 84 -5.86 4.57 -4.14
C ALA A 84 -6.75 3.95 -3.09
N LEU A 85 -7.84 4.63 -2.72
CA LEU A 85 -8.90 4.02 -1.92
C LEU A 85 -9.63 3.04 -2.83
N ALA A 86 -9.88 1.85 -2.33
CA ALA A 86 -10.50 0.78 -3.12
C ALA A 86 -11.77 0.29 -2.43
N TRP A 87 -12.77 -0.04 -3.24
CA TRP A 87 -14.02 -0.62 -2.77
C TRP A 87 -14.11 -2.05 -3.27
N PRO A 88 -14.26 -3.04 -2.38
CA PRO A 88 -14.59 -4.39 -2.83
C PRO A 88 -15.84 -4.38 -3.69
N LEU A 89 -15.97 -5.37 -4.57
CA LEU A 89 -17.08 -5.41 -5.53
C LEU A 89 -18.45 -5.29 -4.86
N GLU A 90 -18.65 -5.92 -3.72
CA GLU A 90 -19.90 -5.81 -2.96
C GLU A 90 -20.26 -4.37 -2.63
N GLU A 91 -19.29 -3.62 -2.11
CA GLU A 91 -19.50 -2.21 -1.76
C GLU A 91 -19.68 -1.36 -3.00
N ALA A 92 -18.91 -1.65 -4.06
CA ALA A 92 -19.04 -0.93 -5.33
C ALA A 92 -20.43 -1.12 -5.93
N THR A 93 -20.97 -2.33 -5.84
CA THR A 93 -22.32 -2.65 -6.32
C THR A 93 -23.36 -1.77 -5.60
N LYS A 94 -23.21 -1.63 -4.29
CA LYS A 94 -24.12 -0.79 -3.51
C LYS A 94 -24.03 0.68 -3.94
N ILE A 95 -22.81 1.18 -4.10
CA ILE A 95 -22.58 2.56 -4.53
C ILE A 95 -23.25 2.80 -5.89
N ILE A 96 -23.05 1.89 -6.82
CA ILE A 96 -23.61 1.99 -8.17
C ILE A 96 -25.15 1.95 -8.14
N SER A 97 -25.72 1.10 -7.29
CA SER A 97 -27.17 0.98 -7.18
C SER A 97 -27.84 2.24 -6.63
N GLU A 98 -27.07 3.10 -5.95
CA GLU A 98 -27.58 4.33 -5.34
C GLU A 98 -27.35 5.56 -6.23
N LEU A 99 -26.83 5.37 -7.43
CA LEU A 99 -26.64 6.49 -8.35
C LEU A 99 -27.98 7.09 -8.78
N PRO A 100 -28.04 8.44 -8.92
CA PRO A 100 -29.28 9.10 -9.38
C PRO A 100 -29.61 8.76 -10.81
#